data_1c2c5c8218e83c590bedf9b9e8960e80
#
_entry.id   1c2c5c8218e83c590bedf9b9e8960e80
#
_cell.length_a   1.000
_cell.length_b   1.000
_cell.length_c   1.000
_cell.angle_alpha   90.00
_cell.angle_beta   90.00
_cell.angle_gamma   90.00
#
_symmetry.space_group_name_H-M   'P 1'
#
loop_
_entity.id
_entity.type
_entity.pdbx_description
1 polymer ?
#
loop_
_entity_poly.entity_id
_entity_poly.type
_entity_poly.pdbx_seq_one_letter_code
_entity_poly.pdbx_strand_id
1 'polypeptide(L)'
;PSRGLGDVYKRQRIHGLENAMQGELLEFPGEVYGMVLNLEEDNVGAVLLGDKRSINEGDTVKTTGRVVEVPVGDALLGRVVNALGQPIDGKGPIETEKYRQIERVASGVISRKSVDTPLQTGIKAIDSMVPIGRGQRELIIGDKQTGKTAIAIDTIINQKGCLLYTSPS
;
A
#
# COMPACT_ATOMS: atom_id res chain seq x y z
N PRO A 1 31.28 -7.91 -6.96
CA PRO A 1 30.14 -8.05 -6.08
C PRO A 1 29.59 -6.67 -5.74
N SER A 2 28.61 -6.21 -6.51
CA SER A 2 27.92 -4.96 -6.25
C SER A 2 26.99 -5.17 -5.06
N ARG A 3 27.35 -4.59 -3.95
CA ARG A 3 26.47 -4.43 -2.80
C ARG A 3 25.38 -3.42 -3.16
N GLY A 4 24.31 -3.91 -3.76
CA GLY A 4 23.09 -3.15 -3.93
C GLY A 4 22.41 -2.97 -2.58
N LEU A 5 22.10 -1.72 -2.26
CA LEU A 5 21.38 -1.30 -1.07
C LEU A 5 20.02 -1.97 -0.94
N GLY A 6 19.65 -2.30 0.28
CA GLY A 6 18.33 -2.64 0.88
C GLY A 6 17.20 -3.26 0.05
N ASP A 7 16.93 -2.81 -1.14
CA ASP A 7 15.79 -3.28 -1.96
C ASP A 7 16.04 -4.61 -2.67
N VAL A 8 17.29 -4.98 -2.93
CA VAL A 8 17.67 -6.26 -3.58
C VAL A 8 17.29 -7.46 -2.71
N TYR A 9 17.19 -7.29 -1.41
CA TYR A 9 16.88 -8.38 -0.48
C TYR A 9 15.41 -8.76 -0.38
N LYS A 10 14.50 -7.99 -0.94
CA LYS A 10 13.06 -8.32 -0.95
C LYS A 10 12.62 -9.03 -2.23
N ARG A 11 13.45 -9.05 -3.27
CA ARG A 11 13.15 -9.75 -4.52
C ARG A 11 13.78 -11.13 -4.50
N GLN A 12 12.98 -12.14 -4.78
CA GLN A 12 13.40 -13.54 -4.90
C GLN A 12 13.24 -14.00 -6.34
N ARG A 13 14.17 -14.85 -6.80
CA ARG A 13 14.01 -15.59 -8.05
C ARG A 13 13.63 -17.02 -7.72
N ILE A 14 12.57 -17.49 -8.33
CA ILE A 14 11.97 -18.79 -8.06
C ILE A 14 11.93 -19.57 -9.36
N HIS A 15 12.45 -20.78 -9.34
CA HIS A 15 12.43 -21.69 -10.50
C HIS A 15 11.28 -22.68 -10.38
N GLY A 16 10.77 -23.15 -11.53
CA GLY A 16 9.78 -24.23 -11.58
C GLY A 16 8.33 -23.81 -11.35
N LEU A 17 8.01 -22.51 -11.40
CA LEU A 17 6.64 -22.01 -11.32
C LEU A 17 6.11 -21.58 -12.71
N GLU A 18 6.13 -22.52 -13.67
CA GLU A 18 5.78 -22.24 -15.07
C GLU A 18 4.33 -21.75 -15.27
N ASN A 19 3.44 -22.09 -14.35
CA ASN A 19 2.01 -21.71 -14.41
C ASN A 19 1.66 -20.51 -13.54
N ALA A 20 2.63 -19.84 -12.96
CA ALA A 20 2.36 -18.67 -12.11
C ALA A 20 1.84 -17.48 -12.95
N MET A 21 0.91 -16.74 -12.38
CA MET A 21 0.35 -15.54 -13.01
C MET A 21 1.03 -14.28 -12.47
N GLN A 22 1.12 -13.24 -13.28
CA GLN A 22 1.57 -11.94 -12.80
C GLN A 22 0.63 -11.40 -11.72
N GLY A 23 1.18 -10.90 -10.61
CA GLY A 23 0.41 -10.45 -9.44
C GLY A 23 -0.12 -11.59 -8.57
N GLU A 24 0.25 -12.84 -8.84
CA GLU A 24 -0.17 -13.98 -8.02
C GLU A 24 0.47 -13.96 -6.64
N LEU A 25 -0.32 -14.37 -5.65
CA LEU A 25 0.15 -14.60 -4.29
C LEU A 25 0.89 -15.93 -4.21
N LEU A 26 2.11 -15.89 -3.69
CA LEU A 26 2.94 -17.06 -3.43
C LEU A 26 3.05 -17.30 -1.92
N GLU A 27 3.03 -18.54 -1.51
CA GLU A 27 3.25 -18.96 -0.13
C GLU A 27 4.66 -19.51 0.04
N PHE A 28 5.41 -18.89 0.94
CA PHE A 28 6.75 -19.29 1.37
C PHE A 28 6.70 -20.00 2.73
N PRO A 29 7.74 -20.74 3.12
CA PRO A 29 7.85 -21.32 4.45
C PRO A 29 7.73 -20.25 5.55
N GLY A 30 7.14 -20.64 6.70
CA GLY A 30 7.00 -19.75 7.85
C GLY A 30 5.88 -18.72 7.72
N GLU A 31 4.82 -19.02 6.96
CA GLU A 31 3.67 -18.13 6.74
C GLU A 31 4.05 -16.76 6.11
N VAL A 32 5.13 -16.75 5.35
CA VAL A 32 5.53 -15.58 4.60
C VAL A 32 4.90 -15.63 3.22
N TYR A 33 4.37 -14.51 2.78
CA TYR A 33 3.76 -14.38 1.47
C TYR A 33 4.59 -13.49 0.55
N GLY A 34 4.49 -13.75 -0.74
CA GLY A 34 5.09 -12.94 -1.77
C GLY A 34 4.16 -12.72 -2.95
N MET A 35 4.49 -11.76 -3.78
CA MET A 35 3.74 -11.44 -5.00
C MET A 35 4.64 -11.59 -6.21
N VAL A 36 4.14 -12.23 -7.25
CA VAL A 36 4.81 -12.34 -8.55
C VAL A 36 4.85 -10.97 -9.23
N LEU A 37 6.06 -10.47 -9.50
CA LEU A 37 6.25 -9.21 -10.23
C LEU A 37 6.57 -9.43 -11.70
N ASN A 38 7.50 -10.36 -11.98
CA ASN A 38 7.97 -10.62 -13.31
C ASN A 38 7.91 -12.11 -13.61
N LEU A 39 7.48 -12.44 -14.82
CA LEU A 39 7.56 -13.77 -15.39
C LEU A 39 8.69 -13.75 -16.41
N GLU A 40 9.74 -14.53 -16.18
CA GLU A 40 10.85 -14.75 -17.10
C GLU A 40 10.79 -16.18 -17.61
N GLU A 41 11.51 -16.49 -18.67
CA GLU A 41 11.42 -17.79 -19.37
C GLU A 41 11.77 -18.97 -18.45
N ASP A 42 12.76 -18.82 -17.57
CA ASP A 42 13.26 -19.88 -16.67
C ASP A 42 12.97 -19.63 -15.19
N ASN A 43 12.45 -18.46 -14.84
CA ASN A 43 12.25 -18.09 -13.44
C ASN A 43 11.14 -17.06 -13.26
N VAL A 44 10.65 -16.99 -12.03
CA VAL A 44 9.64 -16.03 -11.60
C VAL A 44 10.27 -15.07 -10.60
N GLY A 45 10.21 -13.78 -10.88
CA GLY A 45 10.61 -12.73 -9.94
C GLY A 45 9.48 -12.40 -8.98
N ALA A 46 9.67 -12.65 -7.69
CA ALA A 46 8.70 -12.34 -6.65
C ALA A 46 9.23 -11.33 -5.64
N VAL A 47 8.33 -10.53 -5.07
CA VAL A 47 8.62 -9.65 -3.94
C VAL A 47 7.98 -10.21 -2.67
N LEU A 48 8.72 -10.22 -1.57
CA LEU A 48 8.20 -10.65 -0.28
C LEU A 48 7.36 -9.56 0.38
N LEU A 49 6.21 -9.95 0.90
CA LEU A 49 5.26 -9.09 1.62
C LEU A 49 5.36 -9.27 3.15
N GLY A 50 6.49 -9.78 3.65
CA GLY A 50 6.74 -10.04 5.05
C GLY A 50 8.22 -10.03 5.40
N ASP A 51 8.56 -10.53 6.59
CA ASP A 51 9.94 -10.66 7.04
C ASP A 51 10.62 -11.87 6.37
N LYS A 52 11.78 -11.64 5.78
CA LYS A 52 12.54 -12.66 5.05
C LYS A 52 13.42 -13.56 5.94
N ARG A 53 13.46 -13.34 7.24
CA ARG A 53 14.42 -14.03 8.15
C ARG A 53 14.23 -15.55 8.18
N SER A 54 13.08 -16.03 7.76
CA SER A 54 12.73 -17.45 7.71
C SER A 54 12.92 -18.12 6.34
N ILE A 55 13.37 -17.37 5.31
CA ILE A 55 13.48 -17.88 3.94
C ILE A 55 14.94 -18.10 3.58
N ASN A 56 15.24 -19.32 3.12
CA ASN A 56 16.58 -19.73 2.69
C ASN A 56 16.56 -20.16 1.22
N GLU A 57 17.75 -20.17 0.62
CA GLU A 57 17.94 -20.75 -0.71
C GLU A 57 17.62 -22.26 -0.67
N GLY A 58 16.83 -22.71 -1.64
CA GLY A 58 16.36 -24.09 -1.72
C GLY A 58 15.02 -24.36 -1.06
N ASP A 59 14.40 -23.37 -0.42
CA ASP A 59 13.06 -23.50 0.14
C ASP A 59 12.02 -23.70 -0.95
N THR A 60 10.99 -24.49 -0.64
CA THR A 60 9.88 -24.75 -1.55
C THR A 60 8.84 -23.64 -1.45
N VAL A 61 8.48 -23.07 -2.60
CA VAL A 61 7.45 -22.04 -2.74
C VAL A 61 6.23 -22.63 -3.44
N LYS A 62 5.04 -22.28 -2.96
CA LYS A 62 3.76 -22.75 -3.53
C LYS A 62 3.02 -21.61 -4.21
N THR A 63 2.43 -21.92 -5.36
CA THR A 63 1.44 -21.06 -6.03
C THR A 63 0.10 -21.17 -5.29
N THR A 64 -0.63 -20.08 -5.19
CA THR A 64 -1.98 -20.06 -4.57
C THR A 64 -3.09 -20.04 -5.61
N GLY A 65 -2.77 -19.79 -6.88
CA GLY A 65 -3.74 -19.61 -7.96
C GLY A 65 -4.61 -18.35 -7.81
N ARG A 66 -4.23 -17.43 -6.92
CA ARG A 66 -4.97 -16.19 -6.65
C ARG A 66 -4.08 -14.98 -6.82
N VAL A 67 -4.60 -13.95 -7.47
CA VAL A 67 -3.97 -12.62 -7.51
C VAL A 67 -4.03 -12.02 -6.11
N VAL A 68 -3.00 -11.25 -5.75
CA VAL A 68 -2.95 -10.60 -4.42
C VAL A 68 -4.11 -9.62 -4.26
N GLU A 69 -4.96 -9.90 -3.29
CA GLU A 69 -6.14 -9.11 -2.94
C GLU A 69 -6.11 -8.73 -1.46
N VAL A 70 -6.71 -7.61 -1.15
CA VAL A 70 -6.87 -7.13 0.23
C VAL A 70 -8.34 -6.95 0.55
N PRO A 71 -8.76 -7.21 1.80
CA PRO A 71 -10.10 -6.89 2.25
C PRO A 71 -10.34 -5.38 2.14
N VAL A 72 -11.56 -5.00 1.81
CA VAL A 72 -11.98 -3.60 1.70
C VAL A 72 -13.36 -3.41 2.31
N GLY A 73 -13.68 -2.18 2.70
CA GLY A 73 -14.99 -1.81 3.23
C GLY A 73 -14.94 -1.27 4.66
N ASP A 74 -16.11 -1.03 5.21
CA ASP A 74 -16.29 -0.37 6.50
C ASP A 74 -15.75 -1.18 7.69
N ALA A 75 -15.61 -2.51 7.53
CA ALA A 75 -15.02 -3.38 8.54
C ALA A 75 -13.55 -3.08 8.85
N LEU A 76 -12.87 -2.33 7.96
CA LEU A 76 -11.48 -1.91 8.16
C LEU A 76 -11.35 -0.57 8.90
N LEU A 77 -12.44 0.13 9.10
CA LEU A 77 -12.42 1.43 9.80
C LEU A 77 -11.98 1.26 11.24
N GLY A 78 -10.99 2.04 11.66
CA GLY A 78 -10.41 1.95 13.00
C GLY A 78 -9.61 0.68 13.27
N ARG A 79 -9.19 -0.04 12.22
CA ARG A 79 -8.34 -1.23 12.29
C ARG A 79 -6.92 -0.93 11.76
N VAL A 80 -5.95 -1.62 12.31
CA VAL A 80 -4.56 -1.60 11.81
C VAL A 80 -4.27 -2.94 11.19
N VAL A 81 -3.83 -2.93 9.92
CA VAL A 81 -3.59 -4.13 9.13
C VAL A 81 -2.21 -4.11 8.50
N ASN A 82 -1.69 -5.29 8.18
CA ASN A 82 -0.48 -5.42 7.38
C ASN A 82 -0.77 -5.22 5.88
N ALA A 83 0.26 -5.40 5.03
CA ALA A 83 0.14 -5.23 3.58
C ALA A 83 -0.85 -6.20 2.89
N LEU A 84 -1.20 -7.30 3.54
CA LEU A 84 -2.18 -8.29 3.07
C LEU A 84 -3.59 -8.06 3.65
N GLY A 85 -3.77 -6.99 4.43
CA GLY A 85 -5.04 -6.73 5.10
C GLY A 85 -5.30 -7.57 6.33
N GLN A 86 -4.29 -8.29 6.85
CA GLN A 86 -4.42 -9.05 8.08
C GLN A 86 -4.31 -8.11 9.28
N PRO A 87 -5.18 -8.25 10.30
CA PRO A 87 -5.18 -7.37 11.46
C PRO A 87 -3.92 -7.58 12.32
N ILE A 88 -3.29 -6.49 12.71
CA ILE A 88 -2.14 -6.46 13.62
C ILE A 88 -2.41 -5.66 14.91
N ASP A 89 -3.65 -5.24 15.09
CA ASP A 89 -4.11 -4.39 16.19
C ASP A 89 -4.63 -5.17 17.42
N GLY A 90 -4.59 -6.50 17.37
CA GLY A 90 -5.08 -7.36 18.47
C GLY A 90 -6.60 -7.38 18.66
N LYS A 91 -7.38 -6.75 17.77
CA LYS A 91 -8.84 -6.66 17.86
C LYS A 91 -9.60 -7.83 17.20
N GLY A 92 -8.91 -8.92 16.88
CA GLY A 92 -9.50 -10.09 16.23
C GLY A 92 -9.62 -10.00 14.71
N PRO A 93 -10.15 -11.01 14.04
CA PRO A 93 -10.25 -11.06 12.58
C PRO A 93 -11.15 -9.97 12.03
N ILE A 94 -10.93 -9.63 10.75
CA ILE A 94 -11.76 -8.69 10.00
C ILE A 94 -12.68 -9.52 9.11
N GLU A 95 -13.97 -9.42 9.37
CA GLU A 95 -14.99 -10.10 8.58
C GLU A 95 -15.48 -9.16 7.46
N THR A 96 -15.14 -9.49 6.22
CA THR A 96 -15.62 -8.78 5.04
C THR A 96 -15.75 -9.75 3.87
N GLU A 97 -16.77 -9.55 3.07
CA GLU A 97 -16.97 -10.28 1.81
C GLU A 97 -16.36 -9.56 0.60
N LYS A 98 -15.91 -8.31 0.81
CA LYS A 98 -15.39 -7.46 -0.26
C LYS A 98 -13.87 -7.50 -0.28
N TYR A 99 -13.30 -7.92 -1.40
CA TYR A 99 -11.87 -7.92 -1.66
C TYR A 99 -11.56 -7.09 -2.90
N ARG A 100 -10.36 -6.57 -2.97
CA ARG A 100 -9.89 -5.78 -4.09
C ARG A 100 -8.43 -6.11 -4.40
N GLN A 101 -8.12 -6.27 -5.68
CA GLN A 101 -6.76 -6.46 -6.14
C GLN A 101 -5.89 -5.26 -5.78
N ILE A 102 -4.67 -5.53 -5.31
CA ILE A 102 -3.69 -4.50 -4.93
C ILE A 102 -3.27 -3.70 -6.15
N GLU A 103 -2.96 -4.38 -7.25
CA GLU A 103 -2.58 -3.73 -8.49
C GLU A 103 -3.80 -3.41 -9.35
N ARG A 104 -3.94 -2.13 -9.69
CA ARG A 104 -4.99 -1.64 -10.58
C ARG A 104 -4.42 -0.62 -11.55
N VAL A 105 -4.93 -0.66 -12.77
CA VAL A 105 -4.67 0.40 -13.74
C VAL A 105 -5.26 1.71 -13.24
N ALA A 106 -4.42 2.75 -13.15
CA ALA A 106 -4.87 4.08 -12.76
C ALA A 106 -5.84 4.65 -13.79
N SER A 107 -6.84 5.41 -13.29
CA SER A 107 -7.76 6.12 -14.17
C SER A 107 -7.02 7.07 -15.12
N GLY A 108 -7.34 7.01 -16.40
CA GLY A 108 -6.79 7.91 -17.40
C GLY A 108 -7.20 9.38 -17.16
N VAL A 109 -6.50 10.31 -17.79
CA VAL A 109 -6.77 11.76 -17.64
C VAL A 109 -8.19 12.11 -18.00
N ILE A 110 -8.75 11.49 -19.03
CA ILE A 110 -10.11 11.77 -19.52
C ILE A 110 -11.19 11.37 -18.51
N SER A 111 -10.97 10.31 -17.75
CA SER A 111 -11.94 9.80 -16.77
C SER A 111 -11.86 10.50 -15.40
N ARG A 112 -10.88 11.37 -15.20
CA ARG A 112 -10.70 12.11 -13.95
C ARG A 112 -11.55 13.37 -13.94
N LYS A 113 -12.29 13.58 -12.87
CA LYS A 113 -12.97 14.84 -12.62
C LYS A 113 -11.94 15.93 -12.30
N SER A 114 -12.12 17.14 -12.84
CA SER A 114 -11.34 18.30 -12.47
C SER A 114 -11.47 18.61 -10.96
N VAL A 115 -10.44 19.20 -10.40
CA VAL A 115 -10.45 19.65 -8.99
C VAL A 115 -11.33 20.89 -8.90
N ASP A 116 -12.50 20.76 -8.30
CA ASP A 116 -13.54 21.81 -8.21
C ASP A 116 -14.04 22.04 -6.78
N THR A 117 -13.59 21.22 -5.84
CA THR A 117 -14.08 21.29 -4.45
C THR A 117 -12.93 21.70 -3.54
N PRO A 118 -13.06 22.79 -2.76
CA PRO A 118 -12.01 23.26 -1.86
C PRO A 118 -11.83 22.29 -0.68
N LEU A 119 -10.58 22.14 -0.26
CA LEU A 119 -10.19 21.47 0.97
C LEU A 119 -9.98 22.53 2.05
N GLN A 120 -10.78 22.51 3.08
CA GLN A 120 -10.61 23.38 4.22
C GLN A 120 -9.52 22.79 5.14
N THR A 121 -8.35 23.38 5.14
CA THR A 121 -7.23 22.92 5.98
C THR A 121 -7.39 23.33 7.43
N GLY A 122 -8.19 24.37 7.70
CA GLY A 122 -8.34 25.00 9.01
C GLY A 122 -7.19 25.94 9.35
N ILE A 123 -6.23 26.11 8.46
CA ILE A 123 -5.11 27.04 8.61
C ILE A 123 -5.43 28.29 7.81
N LYS A 124 -5.75 29.39 8.49
CA LYS A 124 -6.21 30.65 7.87
C LYS A 124 -5.32 31.14 6.74
N ALA A 125 -3.99 31.06 6.90
CA ALA A 125 -3.05 31.53 5.90
C ALA A 125 -3.14 30.70 4.60
N ILE A 126 -3.37 29.39 4.70
CA ILE A 126 -3.51 28.52 3.54
C ILE A 126 -4.89 28.72 2.91
N ASP A 127 -5.94 28.63 3.69
CA ASP A 127 -7.32 28.69 3.17
C ASP A 127 -7.66 30.01 2.50
N SER A 128 -7.02 31.12 2.95
CA SER A 128 -7.28 32.46 2.41
C SER A 128 -6.38 32.86 1.24
N MET A 129 -5.14 32.40 1.20
CA MET A 129 -4.15 32.87 0.22
C MET A 129 -3.74 31.81 -0.80
N VAL A 130 -3.76 30.55 -0.43
CA VAL A 130 -3.34 29.42 -1.28
C VAL A 130 -4.35 28.29 -1.16
N PRO A 131 -5.58 28.47 -1.65
CA PRO A 131 -6.63 27.48 -1.48
C PRO A 131 -6.24 26.17 -2.18
N ILE A 132 -6.40 25.08 -1.45
CA ILE A 132 -6.12 23.72 -1.93
C ILE A 132 -7.44 23.05 -2.31
N GLY A 133 -7.43 22.33 -3.42
CA GLY A 133 -8.59 21.56 -3.87
C GLY A 133 -8.50 20.08 -3.48
N ARG A 134 -9.65 19.45 -3.28
CA ARG A 134 -9.72 18.00 -2.98
C ARG A 134 -9.25 17.19 -4.18
N GLY A 135 -8.21 16.38 -3.98
CA GLY A 135 -7.56 15.60 -5.03
C GLY A 135 -6.37 16.31 -5.70
N GLN A 136 -6.06 17.53 -5.30
CA GLN A 136 -4.88 18.26 -5.75
C GLN A 136 -3.59 17.66 -5.15
N ARG A 137 -2.50 17.75 -5.90
CA ARG A 137 -1.15 17.40 -5.42
C ARG A 137 -0.46 18.68 -4.97
N GLU A 138 -0.13 18.72 -3.68
CA GLU A 138 0.57 19.83 -3.07
C GLU A 138 1.98 19.44 -2.63
N LEU A 139 2.91 20.40 -2.75
CA LEU A 139 4.27 20.27 -2.30
C LEU A 139 4.53 21.23 -1.13
N ILE A 140 4.86 20.65 0.03
CA ILE A 140 5.25 21.43 1.22
C ILE A 140 6.76 21.38 1.35
N ILE A 141 7.43 22.49 1.08
CA ILE A 141 8.89 22.63 1.13
C ILE A 141 9.29 23.43 2.37
N GLY A 142 10.37 23.04 3.01
CA GLY A 142 10.98 23.75 4.13
C GLY A 142 12.13 22.94 4.72
N ASP A 143 12.95 23.58 5.52
CA ASP A 143 14.06 22.94 6.22
C ASP A 143 13.62 21.88 7.23
N LYS A 144 14.57 21.16 7.80
CA LYS A 144 14.29 20.19 8.84
C LYS A 144 13.62 20.87 10.04
N GLN A 145 12.57 20.26 10.57
CA GLN A 145 11.83 20.72 11.76
C GLN A 145 11.08 22.08 11.62
N THR A 146 10.72 22.48 10.41
CA THR A 146 9.93 23.70 10.13
C THR A 146 8.41 23.52 10.20
N GLY A 147 7.92 22.41 10.72
CA GLY A 147 6.49 22.17 10.88
C GLY A 147 5.75 21.62 9.66
N LYS A 148 6.45 21.12 8.62
CA LYS A 148 5.81 20.55 7.42
C LYS A 148 4.81 19.45 7.74
N THR A 149 5.20 18.52 8.59
CA THR A 149 4.34 17.41 9.03
C THR A 149 3.17 17.89 9.88
N ALA A 150 3.37 18.93 10.70
CA ALA A 150 2.30 19.51 11.50
C ALA A 150 1.18 20.08 10.63
N ILE A 151 1.50 20.78 9.54
CA ILE A 151 0.51 21.27 8.56
C ILE A 151 -0.34 20.12 8.00
N ALA A 152 0.31 19.01 7.62
CA ALA A 152 -0.41 17.85 7.08
C ALA A 152 -1.31 17.20 8.14
N ILE A 153 -0.82 17.03 9.37
CA ILE A 153 -1.58 16.43 10.48
C ILE A 153 -2.76 17.31 10.86
N ASP A 154 -2.56 18.62 11.03
CA ASP A 154 -3.63 19.55 11.36
C ASP A 154 -4.72 19.58 10.29
N THR A 155 -4.31 19.53 9.02
CA THR A 155 -5.25 19.42 7.90
C THR A 155 -6.09 18.15 8.00
N ILE A 156 -5.47 17.00 8.32
CA ILE A 156 -6.19 15.71 8.50
C ILE A 156 -7.16 15.81 9.70
N ILE A 157 -6.72 16.33 10.82
CA ILE A 157 -7.55 16.48 12.02
C ILE A 157 -8.78 17.36 11.73
N ASN A 158 -8.60 18.45 10.99
CA ASN A 158 -9.67 19.36 10.61
C ASN A 158 -10.67 18.78 9.60
N GLN A 159 -10.36 17.62 8.98
CA GLN A 159 -11.31 16.88 8.14
C GLN A 159 -12.27 15.98 8.95
N LYS A 160 -12.21 15.99 10.27
CA LYS A 160 -13.13 15.22 11.13
C LYS A 160 -14.56 15.64 10.86
N GLY A 161 -15.40 14.69 10.42
CA GLY A 161 -16.77 14.96 9.98
C GLY A 161 -16.94 15.30 8.48
N CYS A 162 -15.84 15.51 7.77
CA CYS A 162 -15.81 15.52 6.32
C CYS A 162 -15.29 14.16 5.85
N LEU A 163 -15.80 13.59 4.83
CA LEU A 163 -15.53 12.35 4.09
C LEU A 163 -14.16 11.59 4.27
N LEU A 164 -13.30 12.01 5.18
CA LEU A 164 -12.09 11.30 5.54
C LEU A 164 -12.34 10.52 6.84
N TYR A 165 -12.34 9.21 6.70
CA TYR A 165 -12.17 8.35 7.85
C TYR A 165 -10.70 8.44 8.25
N THR A 166 -10.44 9.01 9.41
CA THR A 166 -9.08 9.13 9.94
C THR A 166 -8.52 7.73 10.15
N SER A 167 -7.37 7.47 9.53
CA SER A 167 -6.54 6.36 9.94
C SER A 167 -6.18 6.54 11.42
N PRO A 168 -6.39 5.57 12.28
CA PRO A 168 -5.92 5.67 13.66
C PRO A 168 -4.38 5.76 13.63
N SER A 169 -3.87 6.80 14.20
CA SER A 169 -2.42 6.99 14.44
C SER A 169 -1.98 6.14 15.62
#